data_035d7f2f2509acd8f15fb566b63c87a0
#
_entry.id   035d7f2f2509acd8f15fb566b63c87a0
#
_cell.length_a   1.000
_cell.length_b   1.000
_cell.length_c   1.000
_cell.angle_alpha   90.00
_cell.angle_beta   90.00
_cell.angle_gamma   90.00
#
_symmetry.space_group_name_H-M   'P 1'
#
loop_
_entity.id
_entity.type
_entity.pdbx_description
1 polymer ?
#
loop_
_entity_poly.entity_id
_entity_poly.type
_entity_poly.pdbx_seq_one_letter_code
_entity_poly.pdbx_strand_id
1 'polypeptide(L)'
;MLLELALCDAALGKPGSIRMEMEPFFPTIWTVFHDGCVDKVEGSIPGTVSVYVGIEYLRERFAEPGEHFIVTLPDCVKLSFQLYDGENPIVDFAALGDECPAILSAEMEGDVCKVFMDNGVMELSSADGSIRLDTGREVPLEELLEVATTYWEEWEAKSRNGKPE
;
A
#
# COMPACT_ATOMS: atom_id res chain seq x y z
N MET A 1 10.05 5.56 -16.48
CA MET A 1 8.70 6.17 -16.27
C MET A 1 8.73 6.83 -14.92
N LEU A 2 8.82 8.18 -14.93
CA LEU A 2 8.99 8.99 -13.73
C LEU A 2 7.64 9.06 -12.99
N LEU A 3 7.57 8.53 -11.78
CA LEU A 3 6.53 8.92 -10.83
C LEU A 3 6.84 10.37 -10.42
N GLU A 4 6.16 11.34 -11.01
CA GLU A 4 6.08 12.67 -10.43
C GLU A 4 5.22 12.57 -9.15
N LEU A 5 5.90 12.44 -8.02
CA LEU A 5 5.33 12.87 -6.74
C LEU A 5 5.09 14.37 -6.88
N ALA A 6 3.83 14.75 -7.07
CA ALA A 6 3.41 16.13 -7.10
C ALA A 6 3.65 16.76 -5.71
N LEU A 7 4.86 17.28 -5.51
CA LEU A 7 5.13 18.30 -4.49
C LEU A 7 4.45 19.57 -4.98
N CYS A 8 3.23 19.81 -4.49
CA CYS A 8 2.58 21.11 -4.67
C CYS A 8 3.41 22.18 -3.99
N ASP A 9 3.94 23.09 -4.79
CA ASP A 9 4.55 24.36 -4.44
C ASP A 9 3.59 25.17 -3.58
N ALA A 10 3.81 25.20 -2.25
CA ALA A 10 3.07 26.04 -1.33
C ALA A 10 3.77 27.37 -1.19
N ALA A 11 3.18 28.39 -1.84
CA ALA A 11 3.54 29.79 -1.73
C ALA A 11 3.66 30.27 -0.27
N LEU A 12 4.73 31.00 0.00
CA LEU A 12 5.04 31.77 1.21
C LEU A 12 3.83 32.58 1.75
N GLY A 13 3.40 32.24 2.96
CA GLY A 13 2.39 33.03 3.67
C GLY A 13 2.11 32.61 5.10
N LYS A 14 2.82 33.23 6.08
CA LYS A 14 2.58 33.40 7.53
C LYS A 14 2.75 32.18 8.47
N PRO A 15 3.40 32.39 9.65
CA PRO A 15 3.55 31.38 10.69
C PRO A 15 2.23 31.21 11.45
N GLY A 16 1.42 30.28 11.02
CA GLY A 16 0.22 29.85 11.72
C GLY A 16 0.24 28.33 11.75
N SER A 17 0.18 27.76 12.95
CA SER A 17 0.05 26.35 13.29
C SER A 17 0.11 25.38 12.10
N ILE A 18 1.23 24.71 11.94
CA ILE A 18 1.31 23.57 11.03
C ILE A 18 0.41 22.50 11.66
N ARG A 19 -0.88 22.46 11.27
CA ARG A 19 -1.63 21.23 11.32
C ARG A 19 -0.92 20.32 10.33
N MET A 20 -0.15 19.37 10.83
CA MET A 20 0.22 18.21 10.01
C MET A 20 -1.13 17.57 9.65
N GLU A 21 -1.61 17.82 8.44
CA GLU A 21 -2.71 17.03 7.89
C GLU A 21 -2.14 15.62 7.78
N MET A 22 -2.62 14.73 8.64
CA MET A 22 -2.24 13.32 8.58
C MET A 22 -2.71 12.81 7.22
N GLU A 23 -1.76 12.29 6.45
CA GLU A 23 -2.08 11.63 5.18
C GLU A 23 -3.16 10.57 5.42
N PRO A 24 -4.21 10.50 4.59
CA PRO A 24 -5.25 9.51 4.76
C PRO A 24 -4.65 8.11 4.62
N PHE A 25 -5.04 7.18 5.51
CA PHE A 25 -4.57 5.81 5.46
C PHE A 25 -4.78 5.19 4.07
N PHE A 26 -5.98 5.35 3.52
CA PHE A 26 -6.30 5.00 2.13
C PHE A 26 -6.38 6.28 1.27
N PRO A 27 -5.85 6.27 0.04
CA PRO A 27 -5.17 5.18 -0.68
C PRO A 27 -3.66 5.10 -0.40
N THR A 28 -3.13 5.91 0.53
CA THR A 28 -1.69 6.11 0.75
C THR A 28 -0.94 4.80 0.97
N ILE A 29 -1.46 3.92 1.84
CA ILE A 29 -0.80 2.65 2.14
C ILE A 29 -0.56 1.79 0.89
N TRP A 30 -1.54 1.71 0.00
CA TRP A 30 -1.42 0.91 -1.22
C TRP A 30 -0.44 1.52 -2.22
N THR A 31 -0.35 2.84 -2.27
CA THR A 31 0.64 3.54 -3.10
C THR A 31 2.07 3.33 -2.58
N VAL A 32 2.26 3.29 -1.26
CA VAL A 32 3.57 2.96 -0.66
C VAL A 32 3.99 1.54 -0.98
N PHE A 33 3.05 0.62 -1.08
CA PHE A 33 3.30 -0.78 -1.44
C PHE A 33 3.41 -1.04 -2.95
N HIS A 34 3.72 -0.02 -3.75
CA HIS A 34 3.99 -0.20 -5.18
C HIS A 34 5.03 -1.31 -5.42
N ASP A 35 4.76 -2.18 -6.39
CA ASP A 35 5.51 -3.41 -6.69
C ASP A 35 5.42 -4.52 -5.61
N GLY A 36 4.68 -4.31 -4.54
CA GLY A 36 4.38 -5.35 -3.57
C GLY A 36 3.33 -6.33 -4.09
N CYS A 37 3.42 -7.58 -3.69
CA CYS A 37 2.50 -8.64 -4.08
C CYS A 37 1.50 -8.93 -2.96
N VAL A 38 0.23 -9.11 -3.29
CA VAL A 38 -0.77 -9.62 -2.34
C VAL A 38 -0.68 -11.14 -2.29
N ASP A 39 0.04 -11.66 -1.29
CA ASP A 39 0.32 -13.10 -1.17
C ASP A 39 -0.80 -13.88 -0.50
N LYS A 40 -1.58 -13.21 0.35
CA LYS A 40 -2.62 -13.87 1.14
C LYS A 40 -3.67 -12.87 1.63
N VAL A 41 -4.90 -13.32 1.72
CA VAL A 41 -5.99 -12.61 2.38
C VAL A 41 -6.69 -13.52 3.36
N GLU A 42 -6.96 -13.03 4.56
CA GLU A 42 -7.67 -13.77 5.62
C GLU A 42 -8.75 -12.90 6.25
N GLY A 43 -9.76 -13.57 6.82
CA GLY A 43 -10.84 -12.90 7.54
C GLY A 43 -12.21 -13.22 6.97
N SER A 44 -13.15 -12.32 7.20
CA SER A 44 -14.52 -12.46 6.71
C SER A 44 -15.17 -11.11 6.43
N ILE A 45 -16.10 -11.06 5.50
CA ILE A 45 -16.90 -9.90 5.17
C ILE A 45 -18.38 -10.20 5.49
N PRO A 46 -19.07 -9.33 6.23
CA PRO A 46 -18.54 -8.17 6.97
C PRO A 46 -17.65 -8.61 8.14
N GLY A 47 -16.64 -7.79 8.47
CA GLY A 47 -15.76 -8.07 9.60
C GLY A 47 -14.33 -7.61 9.39
N THR A 48 -13.39 -8.18 10.12
CA THR A 48 -11.98 -7.86 9.99
C THR A 48 -11.32 -8.70 8.91
N VAL A 49 -10.63 -8.04 8.00
CA VAL A 49 -9.84 -8.67 6.93
C VAL A 49 -8.37 -8.32 7.12
N SER A 50 -7.48 -9.26 6.89
CA SER A 50 -6.02 -9.07 6.88
C SER A 50 -5.48 -9.39 5.49
N VAL A 51 -4.79 -8.43 4.90
CA VAL A 51 -4.12 -8.55 3.59
C VAL A 51 -2.62 -8.62 3.82
N TYR A 52 -2.00 -9.68 3.37
CA TYR A 52 -0.55 -9.92 3.48
C TYR A 52 0.14 -9.44 2.21
N VAL A 53 1.02 -8.46 2.36
CA VAL A 53 1.75 -7.86 1.24
C VAL A 53 3.22 -8.18 1.37
N GLY A 54 3.74 -8.93 0.40
CA GLY A 54 5.17 -9.20 0.24
C GLY A 54 5.81 -8.09 -0.58
N ILE A 55 6.79 -7.38 0.01
CA ILE A 55 7.56 -6.35 -0.65
C ILE A 55 8.97 -6.30 -0.05
N GLU A 56 9.88 -7.07 -0.66
CA GLU A 56 11.19 -7.40 -0.12
C GLU A 56 12.02 -6.15 0.20
N TYR A 57 12.15 -5.22 -0.73
CA TYR A 57 13.02 -4.06 -0.59
C TYR A 57 12.61 -3.09 0.54
N LEU A 58 11.32 -3.03 0.92
CA LEU A 58 10.86 -2.31 2.10
C LEU A 58 10.95 -3.17 3.35
N ARG A 59 10.59 -4.47 3.25
CA ARG A 59 10.55 -5.36 4.40
C ARG A 59 11.94 -5.57 5.02
N GLU A 60 12.99 -5.63 4.21
CA GLU A 60 14.39 -5.73 4.64
C GLU A 60 14.89 -4.50 5.43
N ARG A 61 14.17 -3.37 5.38
CA ARG A 61 14.49 -2.17 6.17
C ARG A 61 14.06 -2.28 7.63
N PHE A 62 13.29 -3.30 7.97
CA PHE A 62 12.87 -3.60 9.33
C PHE A 62 13.72 -4.73 9.89
N ALA A 63 14.20 -4.55 11.14
CA ALA A 63 15.11 -5.51 11.77
C ALA A 63 14.42 -6.83 12.17
N GLU A 64 13.10 -6.80 12.33
CA GLU A 64 12.30 -7.96 12.71
C GLU A 64 12.22 -8.98 11.58
N PRO A 65 12.31 -10.28 11.88
CA PRO A 65 12.19 -11.34 10.88
C PRO A 65 10.78 -11.39 10.27
N GLY A 66 10.69 -11.90 9.04
CA GLY A 66 9.44 -12.07 8.30
C GLY A 66 9.52 -11.53 6.89
N GLU A 67 8.46 -11.74 6.12
CA GLU A 67 8.41 -11.45 4.69
C GLU A 67 7.29 -10.46 4.33
N HIS A 68 6.31 -10.25 5.24
CA HIS A 68 5.10 -9.49 4.93
C HIS A 68 4.91 -8.25 5.78
N PHE A 69 4.22 -7.28 5.19
CA PHE A 69 3.40 -6.33 5.90
C PHE A 69 1.96 -6.82 5.90
N ILE A 70 1.31 -6.78 7.06
CA ILE A 70 -0.07 -7.24 7.21
C ILE A 70 -0.95 -6.02 7.42
N VAL A 71 -1.74 -5.70 6.38
CA VAL A 71 -2.74 -4.63 6.44
C VAL A 71 -4.01 -5.20 7.03
N THR A 72 -4.39 -4.72 8.21
CA THR A 72 -5.63 -5.12 8.89
C THR A 72 -6.71 -4.08 8.63
N LEU A 73 -7.86 -4.53 8.12
CA LEU A 73 -9.00 -3.74 7.72
C LEU A 73 -10.17 -4.09 8.67
N PRO A 74 -10.39 -3.31 9.76
CA PRO A 74 -11.53 -3.53 10.64
C PRO A 74 -12.83 -3.13 9.94
N ASP A 75 -13.93 -3.77 10.32
CA ASP A 75 -15.27 -3.49 9.78
C ASP A 75 -15.31 -3.40 8.24
N CYS A 76 -14.54 -4.27 7.58
CA CYS A 76 -14.51 -4.36 6.14
C CYS A 76 -15.87 -4.85 5.63
N VAL A 77 -16.50 -4.08 4.76
CA VAL A 77 -17.82 -4.41 4.18
C VAL A 77 -17.74 -4.84 2.73
N LYS A 78 -16.60 -4.59 2.08
CA LYS A 78 -16.33 -4.99 0.70
C LYS A 78 -14.86 -5.34 0.54
N LEU A 79 -14.58 -6.45 -0.08
CA LEU A 79 -13.30 -6.79 -0.70
C LEU A 79 -13.56 -7.74 -1.85
N SER A 80 -13.19 -7.35 -3.05
CA SER A 80 -13.29 -8.17 -4.25
C SER A 80 -12.16 -7.83 -5.21
N PHE A 81 -11.80 -8.78 -6.06
CA PHE A 81 -10.76 -8.58 -7.06
C PHE A 81 -11.30 -8.92 -8.44
N GLN A 82 -11.27 -7.96 -9.36
CA GLN A 82 -11.68 -8.13 -10.74
C GLN A 82 -10.46 -8.25 -11.63
N LEU A 83 -10.24 -9.43 -12.22
CA LEU A 83 -9.25 -9.60 -13.28
C LEU A 83 -9.64 -8.79 -14.52
N TYR A 84 -8.67 -8.25 -15.24
CA TYR A 84 -8.93 -7.46 -16.46
C TYR A 84 -9.59 -8.29 -17.57
N ASP A 85 -9.30 -9.58 -17.64
CA ASP A 85 -9.87 -10.53 -18.59
C ASP A 85 -10.91 -11.48 -17.97
N GLY A 86 -11.26 -11.27 -16.68
CA GLY A 86 -12.21 -12.08 -15.94
C GLY A 86 -13.66 -11.65 -16.15
N GLU A 87 -14.58 -12.61 -16.24
CA GLU A 87 -16.00 -12.31 -16.36
C GLU A 87 -16.64 -11.90 -15.02
N ASN A 88 -16.16 -12.46 -13.90
CA ASN A 88 -16.72 -12.23 -12.57
C ASN A 88 -15.63 -11.85 -11.57
N PRO A 89 -15.95 -11.01 -10.58
CA PRO A 89 -15.01 -10.68 -9.52
C PRO A 89 -14.72 -11.91 -8.63
N ILE A 90 -13.46 -12.03 -8.23
CA ILE A 90 -13.01 -13.01 -7.23
C ILE A 90 -13.36 -12.44 -5.85
N VAL A 91 -14.14 -13.19 -5.09
CA VAL A 91 -14.53 -12.88 -3.69
C VAL A 91 -14.01 -13.94 -2.71
N ASP A 92 -13.46 -15.03 -3.22
CA ASP A 92 -12.78 -16.05 -2.43
C ASP A 92 -11.36 -15.57 -2.13
N PHE A 93 -11.04 -15.47 -0.84
CA PHE A 93 -9.75 -14.93 -0.39
C PHE A 93 -8.56 -15.85 -0.73
N ALA A 94 -8.76 -17.15 -0.74
CA ALA A 94 -7.72 -18.08 -1.16
C ALA A 94 -7.40 -17.92 -2.65
N ALA A 95 -8.43 -17.83 -3.49
CA ALA A 95 -8.28 -17.61 -4.91
C ALA A 95 -7.60 -16.24 -5.22
N LEU A 96 -7.87 -15.20 -4.42
CA LEU A 96 -7.22 -13.90 -4.57
C LEU A 96 -5.72 -13.99 -4.26
N GLY A 97 -5.36 -14.69 -3.18
CA GLY A 97 -3.95 -14.93 -2.83
C GLY A 97 -3.21 -15.76 -3.89
N ASP A 98 -3.87 -16.73 -4.51
CA ASP A 98 -3.29 -17.55 -5.56
C ASP A 98 -2.94 -16.75 -6.83
N GLU A 99 -3.65 -15.66 -7.11
CA GLU A 99 -3.35 -14.73 -8.22
C GLU A 99 -2.09 -13.90 -7.97
N CYS A 100 -1.68 -13.72 -6.70
CA CYS A 100 -0.51 -12.94 -6.28
C CYS A 100 -0.35 -11.62 -7.06
N PRO A 101 -1.38 -10.76 -7.11
CA PRO A 101 -1.36 -9.56 -7.93
C PRO A 101 -0.38 -8.52 -7.37
N ALA A 102 0.40 -7.90 -8.25
CA ALA A 102 1.33 -6.84 -7.88
C ALA A 102 0.63 -5.47 -7.84
N ILE A 103 0.82 -4.73 -6.76
CA ILE A 103 0.21 -3.43 -6.53
C ILE A 103 0.90 -2.37 -7.40
N LEU A 104 0.13 -1.57 -8.14
CA LEU A 104 0.64 -0.49 -8.97
C LEU A 104 0.27 0.89 -8.42
N SER A 105 -0.98 1.11 -8.06
CA SER A 105 -1.48 2.38 -7.54
C SER A 105 -2.80 2.20 -6.83
N ALA A 106 -3.30 3.25 -6.17
CA ALA A 106 -4.62 3.23 -5.57
C ALA A 106 -5.29 4.61 -5.63
N GLU A 107 -6.61 4.61 -5.64
CA GLU A 107 -7.42 5.82 -5.55
C GLU A 107 -8.70 5.58 -4.76
N MET A 108 -9.30 6.66 -4.25
CA MET A 108 -10.61 6.61 -3.61
C MET A 108 -11.71 6.96 -4.60
N GLU A 109 -12.76 6.15 -4.64
CA GLU A 109 -14.01 6.44 -5.33
C GLU A 109 -15.16 6.38 -4.32
N GLY A 110 -15.51 7.54 -3.75
CA GLY A 110 -16.40 7.61 -2.61
C GLY A 110 -15.78 6.95 -1.36
N ASP A 111 -16.43 5.94 -0.82
CA ASP A 111 -15.99 5.13 0.31
C ASP A 111 -15.29 3.81 -0.09
N VAL A 112 -15.07 3.62 -1.37
CA VAL A 112 -14.37 2.45 -1.92
C VAL A 112 -12.95 2.85 -2.32
N CYS A 113 -11.97 2.13 -1.80
CA CYS A 113 -10.59 2.21 -2.28
C CYS A 113 -10.43 1.23 -3.44
N LYS A 114 -10.01 1.72 -4.60
CA LYS A 114 -9.63 0.93 -5.76
C LYS A 114 -8.12 0.80 -5.80
N VAL A 115 -7.63 -0.42 -5.72
CA VAL A 115 -6.20 -0.73 -5.83
C VAL A 115 -5.97 -1.37 -7.20
N PHE A 116 -5.28 -0.64 -8.06
CA PHE A 116 -4.91 -1.10 -9.40
C PHE A 116 -3.69 -2.02 -9.29
N MET A 117 -3.78 -3.18 -9.89
CA MET A 117 -2.77 -4.21 -9.88
C MET A 117 -2.39 -4.60 -11.31
N ASP A 118 -1.32 -5.35 -11.48
CA ASP A 118 -0.81 -5.74 -12.80
C ASP A 118 -1.80 -6.57 -13.62
N ASN A 119 -2.65 -7.38 -12.96
CA ASN A 119 -3.61 -8.28 -13.60
C ASN A 119 -5.09 -7.97 -13.30
N GLY A 120 -5.39 -6.90 -12.54
CA GLY A 120 -6.77 -6.56 -12.18
C GLY A 120 -6.92 -5.37 -11.26
N VAL A 121 -8.11 -5.24 -10.67
CA VAL A 121 -8.43 -4.18 -9.69
C VAL A 121 -9.04 -4.80 -8.45
N MET A 122 -8.46 -4.54 -7.30
CA MET A 122 -9.05 -4.86 -5.99
C MET A 122 -9.87 -3.67 -5.50
N GLU A 123 -11.11 -3.92 -5.14
CA GLU A 123 -11.98 -2.93 -4.51
C GLU A 123 -12.20 -3.31 -3.05
N LEU A 124 -11.97 -2.36 -2.16
CA LEU A 124 -12.19 -2.58 -0.73
C LEU A 124 -12.88 -1.37 -0.10
N SER A 125 -13.68 -1.64 0.93
CA SER A 125 -14.32 -0.62 1.78
C SER A 125 -14.18 -1.00 3.24
N SER A 126 -13.41 -0.19 3.97
CA SER A 126 -13.19 -0.26 5.40
C SER A 126 -13.03 1.17 5.93
N ALA A 127 -13.53 1.42 7.13
CA ALA A 127 -13.50 2.76 7.71
C ALA A 127 -12.08 3.20 8.11
N ASP A 128 -11.20 2.25 8.41
CA ASP A 128 -9.85 2.47 8.91
C ASP A 128 -8.95 1.27 8.57
N GLY A 129 -7.68 1.36 8.91
CA GLY A 129 -6.73 0.28 8.74
C GLY A 129 -5.51 0.45 9.64
N SER A 130 -4.81 -0.65 9.85
CA SER A 130 -3.52 -0.66 10.54
C SER A 130 -2.54 -1.57 9.82
N ILE A 131 -1.26 -1.35 10.07
CA ILE A 131 -0.16 -2.13 9.49
C ILE A 131 0.60 -2.81 10.61
N ARG A 132 0.96 -4.06 10.41
CA ARG A 132 1.86 -4.79 11.32
C ARG A 132 2.83 -5.67 10.53
N LEU A 133 3.93 -6.02 11.17
CA LEU A 133 4.87 -7.02 10.66
C LEU A 133 4.39 -8.43 11.04
N ASP A 134 5.01 -9.46 10.45
CA ASP A 134 4.76 -10.87 10.78
C ASP A 134 4.90 -11.17 12.28
N THR A 135 5.76 -10.46 12.98
CA THR A 135 5.96 -10.57 14.44
C THR A 135 4.79 -10.00 15.26
N GLY A 136 3.85 -9.33 14.62
CA GLY A 136 2.73 -8.63 15.27
C GLY A 136 3.06 -7.20 15.70
N ARG A 137 4.30 -6.70 15.50
CA ARG A 137 4.65 -5.30 15.75
C ARG A 137 3.84 -4.38 14.84
N GLU A 138 3.13 -3.43 15.41
CA GLU A 138 2.45 -2.38 14.66
C GLU A 138 3.47 -1.42 14.05
N VAL A 139 3.20 -1.01 12.80
CA VAL A 139 4.00 -0.04 12.06
C VAL A 139 3.11 1.18 11.80
N PRO A 140 3.39 2.32 12.45
CA PRO A 140 2.70 3.56 12.12
C PRO A 140 2.90 3.93 10.66
N LEU A 141 1.89 4.53 10.02
CA LEU A 141 1.97 4.95 8.63
C LEU A 141 3.14 5.91 8.39
N GLU A 142 3.40 6.82 9.33
CA GLU A 142 4.52 7.76 9.26
C GLU A 142 5.88 7.04 9.22
N GLU A 143 6.07 5.99 10.04
CA GLU A 143 7.29 5.19 10.04
C GLU A 143 7.50 4.50 8.68
N LEU A 144 6.43 3.94 8.12
CA LEU A 144 6.49 3.29 6.81
C LEU A 144 6.80 4.29 5.69
N LEU A 145 6.18 5.48 5.73
CA LEU A 145 6.45 6.56 4.76
C LEU A 145 7.90 7.03 4.83
N GLU A 146 8.46 7.20 6.02
CA GLU A 146 9.86 7.58 6.22
C GLU A 146 10.82 6.53 5.65
N VAL A 147 10.56 5.25 5.93
CA VAL A 147 11.36 4.13 5.40
C VAL A 147 11.28 4.07 3.88
N ALA A 148 10.09 4.20 3.30
CA ALA A 148 9.90 4.18 1.85
C ALA A 148 10.58 5.38 1.17
N THR A 149 10.46 6.58 1.72
CA THR A 149 11.12 7.79 1.21
C THR A 149 12.63 7.61 1.22
N THR A 150 13.21 7.15 2.33
CA THR A 150 14.65 6.89 2.45
C THR A 150 15.12 5.88 1.41
N TYR A 151 14.38 4.81 1.20
CA TYR A 151 14.71 3.81 0.18
C TYR A 151 14.78 4.41 -1.22
N TRP A 152 13.78 5.20 -1.62
CA TRP A 152 13.74 5.79 -2.96
C TRP A 152 14.80 6.88 -3.18
N GLU A 153 15.12 7.67 -2.16
CA GLU A 153 16.22 8.64 -2.19
C GLU A 153 17.57 7.95 -2.41
N GLU A 154 17.83 6.86 -1.69
CA GLU A 154 19.05 6.06 -1.86
C GLU A 154 19.12 5.42 -3.25
N TRP A 155 17.99 4.91 -3.74
CA TRP A 155 17.90 4.30 -5.07
C TRP A 155 18.19 5.32 -6.17
N GLU A 156 17.61 6.51 -6.10
CA GLU A 156 17.89 7.61 -7.03
C GLU A 156 19.35 8.02 -7.01
N ALA A 157 19.94 8.16 -5.82
CA ALA A 157 21.36 8.53 -5.67
C ALA A 157 22.28 7.50 -6.33
N LYS A 158 21.99 6.21 -6.16
CA LYS A 158 22.73 5.11 -6.82
C LYS A 158 22.57 5.15 -8.34
N SER A 159 21.36 5.39 -8.82
CA SER A 159 21.05 5.44 -10.25
C SER A 159 21.75 6.62 -10.97
N ARG A 160 21.90 7.76 -10.30
CA ARG A 160 22.64 8.92 -10.83
C ARG A 160 24.14 8.67 -10.91
N ASN A 161 24.70 7.96 -9.92
CA ASN A 161 26.14 7.67 -9.85
C ASN A 161 26.58 6.51 -10.73
N GLY A 162 25.64 5.67 -11.21
CA GLY A 162 25.90 4.49 -12.01
C GLY A 162 25.75 4.67 -13.53
N LYS A 163 25.57 5.89 -14.06
CA LYS A 163 25.64 6.14 -15.50
C LYS A 163 27.10 6.23 -15.92
N PRO A 164 27.64 5.26 -16.73
CA PRO A 164 28.89 5.47 -17.43
C PRO A 164 28.71 6.62 -18.43
N GLU A 165 29.71 7.53 -18.51
CA GLU A 165 29.84 8.54 -19.55
C GLU A 165 29.88 7.92 -20.95
#